data_fbb84a64a7865d98e4d6fded6f0bc303
#
_entry.id   fbb84a64a7865d98e4d6fded6f0bc303
#
_cell.length_a   1.000
_cell.length_b   1.000
_cell.length_c   1.000
_cell.angle_alpha   90.00
_cell.angle_beta   90.00
_cell.angle_gamma   90.00
#
_symmetry.space_group_name_H-M   'P 1'
#
loop_
_entity.id
_entity.type
_entity.pdbx_description
1 polymer ?
#
loop_
_entity_poly.entity_id
_entity_poly.type
_entity_poly.pdbx_seq_one_letter_code
_entity_poly.pdbx_strand_id
1 'polypeptide(L)'
;MNSLIARKVGMTQIFDENSKAFGVTVLDVSDCRVVQIKNNEVDGYSAAQLTIGTKKNSTKPLQNHFKKYNSETGEIVFEVEVDENFELNPGALVKVSDVFEVGQKVDISGITKGKGFAGVMKRHNFSGQKASHGVHKVHRAGGSIGNASYPGHVFKGQKMAGRMGNEKSTIQSVTIVGLNEEKNYLLVNGSVPGNKGNIVKVQKAVKVKQWVLN
;
A
#
# COMPACT_ATOMS: atom_id res chain seq x y z
N MET A 1 -0.93 -15.70 -10.09
CA MET A 1 -1.07 -14.82 -8.90
C MET A 1 -0.92 -13.36 -9.31
N ASN A 2 -1.83 -12.46 -8.89
CA ASN A 2 -1.87 -11.07 -9.35
C ASN A 2 -1.31 -10.06 -8.35
N SER A 3 -0.95 -10.48 -7.14
CA SER A 3 -0.45 -9.58 -6.09
C SER A 3 0.43 -10.32 -5.08
N LEU A 4 1.27 -9.55 -4.38
CA LEU A 4 2.09 -10.03 -3.27
C LEU A 4 2.15 -8.97 -2.16
N ILE A 5 2.74 -9.35 -1.03
CA ILE A 5 3.04 -8.45 0.09
C ILE A 5 4.55 -8.26 0.20
N ALA A 6 4.93 -7.03 0.51
CA ALA A 6 6.33 -6.65 0.62
C ALA A 6 6.56 -5.71 1.81
N ARG A 7 7.78 -5.70 2.34
CA ARG A 7 8.22 -4.77 3.39
C ARG A 7 8.97 -3.60 2.76
N LYS A 8 8.56 -2.38 3.07
CA LYS A 8 9.25 -1.18 2.62
C LYS A 8 10.58 -1.01 3.38
N VAL A 9 11.70 -1.17 2.68
CA VAL A 9 13.04 -0.97 3.26
C VAL A 9 13.42 0.50 3.31
N GLY A 10 13.23 1.22 2.20
CA GLY A 10 13.58 2.62 2.10
C GLY A 10 13.53 3.13 0.67
N MET A 11 14.12 4.29 0.44
CA MET A 11 14.27 4.86 -0.89
C MET A 11 15.75 5.07 -1.19
N THR A 12 16.09 4.90 -2.46
CA THR A 12 17.41 5.15 -3.02
C THR A 12 17.26 5.78 -4.40
N GLN A 13 18.36 6.05 -5.06
CA GLN A 13 18.37 6.47 -6.45
C GLN A 13 19.16 5.47 -7.29
N ILE A 14 18.72 5.28 -8.52
CA ILE A 14 19.43 4.50 -9.53
C ILE A 14 19.58 5.38 -10.78
N PHE A 15 20.58 5.09 -11.56
CA PHE A 15 20.86 5.78 -12.82
C PHE A 15 20.57 4.83 -13.98
N ASP A 16 19.94 5.35 -15.01
CA ASP A 16 19.74 4.67 -16.28
C ASP A 16 21.00 4.78 -17.14
N GLU A 17 21.05 4.01 -18.22
CA GLU A 17 22.14 4.05 -19.22
C GLU A 17 22.41 5.46 -19.76
N ASN A 18 21.37 6.30 -19.83
CA ASN A 18 21.44 7.70 -20.21
C ASN A 18 21.83 8.67 -19.07
N SER A 19 22.37 8.17 -17.95
CA SER A 19 22.73 8.94 -16.76
C SER A 19 21.56 9.70 -16.12
N LYS A 20 20.31 9.31 -16.41
CA LYS A 20 19.12 9.88 -15.80
C LYS A 20 18.88 9.24 -14.43
N ALA A 21 18.78 10.06 -13.39
CA ALA A 21 18.52 9.61 -12.04
C ALA A 21 17.01 9.34 -11.81
N PHE A 22 16.70 8.17 -11.24
CA PHE A 22 15.35 7.79 -10.80
C PHE A 22 15.34 7.58 -9.29
N GLY A 23 14.42 8.24 -8.59
CA GLY A 23 14.15 7.94 -7.19
C GLY A 23 13.31 6.66 -7.09
N VAL A 24 13.87 5.63 -6.45
CA VAL A 24 13.20 4.33 -6.33
C VAL A 24 12.96 3.94 -4.88
N THR A 25 11.87 3.23 -4.63
CA THR A 25 11.60 2.58 -3.34
C THR A 25 11.98 1.10 -3.44
N VAL A 26 12.72 0.63 -2.43
CA VAL A 26 13.09 -0.79 -2.27
C VAL A 26 12.02 -1.48 -1.43
N LEU A 27 11.44 -2.53 -2.00
CA LEU A 27 10.44 -3.39 -1.36
C LEU A 27 11.02 -4.80 -1.23
N ASP A 28 11.13 -5.28 -0.01
CA ASP A 28 11.67 -6.60 0.33
C ASP A 28 10.52 -7.61 0.42
N VAL A 29 10.69 -8.74 -0.27
CA VAL A 29 9.73 -9.84 -0.36
C VAL A 29 10.33 -11.13 0.20
N SER A 30 11.57 -11.11 0.67
CA SER A 30 12.34 -12.30 1.08
C SER A 30 11.60 -13.20 2.06
N ASP A 31 10.82 -12.62 2.98
CA ASP A 31 10.06 -13.34 4.00
C ASP A 31 8.58 -13.60 3.63
N CYS A 32 8.19 -13.36 2.38
CA CYS A 32 6.82 -13.59 1.93
C CYS A 32 6.57 -15.09 1.72
N ARG A 33 5.58 -15.65 2.45
CA ARG A 33 5.26 -17.09 2.46
C ARG A 33 3.79 -17.33 2.22
N VAL A 34 3.50 -18.46 1.58
CA VAL A 34 2.12 -18.98 1.46
C VAL A 34 1.76 -19.67 2.77
N VAL A 35 0.60 -19.31 3.35
CA VAL A 35 0.07 -19.96 4.55
C VAL A 35 -0.97 -21.01 4.16
N GLN A 36 -2.01 -20.59 3.45
CA GLN A 36 -3.14 -21.41 3.06
C GLN A 36 -3.54 -21.13 1.62
N ILE A 37 -3.96 -22.17 0.93
CA ILE A 37 -4.58 -22.06 -0.38
C ILE A 37 -6.07 -22.33 -0.20
N LYS A 38 -6.89 -21.44 -0.73
CA LYS A 38 -8.35 -21.55 -0.75
C LYS A 38 -8.81 -21.99 -2.13
N ASN A 39 -9.71 -22.96 -2.17
CA ASN A 39 -10.25 -23.55 -3.38
C ASN A 39 -11.75 -23.29 -3.50
N ASN A 40 -12.24 -23.22 -4.73
CA ASN A 40 -13.66 -23.00 -5.02
C ASN A 40 -14.58 -24.06 -4.40
N GLU A 41 -14.15 -25.32 -4.30
CA GLU A 41 -14.97 -26.42 -3.79
C GLU A 41 -15.26 -26.31 -2.28
N VAL A 42 -14.29 -25.84 -1.50
CA VAL A 42 -14.39 -25.80 -0.02
C VAL A 42 -14.70 -24.37 0.46
N ASP A 43 -14.02 -23.37 -0.11
CA ASP A 43 -14.08 -21.98 0.36
C ASP A 43 -15.01 -21.10 -0.49
N GLY A 44 -15.45 -21.56 -1.67
CA GLY A 44 -16.29 -20.83 -2.61
C GLY A 44 -15.56 -19.81 -3.48
N TYR A 45 -14.23 -19.70 -3.35
CA TYR A 45 -13.36 -18.83 -4.18
C TYR A 45 -11.92 -19.31 -4.13
N SER A 46 -11.14 -18.93 -5.17
CA SER A 46 -9.72 -19.27 -5.28
C SER A 46 -8.85 -18.13 -4.80
N ALA A 47 -8.07 -18.37 -3.73
CA ALA A 47 -7.16 -17.38 -3.17
C ALA A 47 -6.00 -18.05 -2.42
N ALA A 48 -4.89 -17.33 -2.26
CA ALA A 48 -3.80 -17.72 -1.38
C ALA A 48 -3.67 -16.73 -0.22
N GLN A 49 -3.56 -17.24 0.99
CA GLN A 49 -3.19 -16.45 2.15
C GLN A 49 -1.67 -16.33 2.19
N LEU A 50 -1.18 -15.10 2.14
CA LEU A 50 0.24 -14.77 2.25
C LEU A 50 0.53 -14.14 3.60
N THR A 51 1.72 -14.41 4.12
CA THR A 51 2.26 -13.76 5.31
C THR A 51 3.67 -13.24 5.06
N ILE A 52 4.11 -12.29 5.87
CA ILE A 52 5.49 -11.75 5.81
C ILE A 52 6.02 -11.57 7.24
N GLY A 53 7.33 -11.78 7.39
CA GLY A 53 8.03 -11.65 8.66
C GLY A 53 7.68 -12.74 9.67
N THR A 54 8.15 -12.58 10.90
CA THR A 54 7.88 -13.49 12.04
C THR A 54 7.39 -12.70 13.25
N LYS A 55 6.32 -13.16 13.86
CA LYS A 55 5.74 -12.58 15.07
C LYS A 55 6.08 -13.41 16.30
N LYS A 56 6.98 -12.90 17.15
CA LYS A 56 7.42 -13.60 18.36
C LYS A 56 6.28 -13.86 19.36
N ASN A 57 5.43 -12.86 19.59
CA ASN A 57 4.32 -12.95 20.55
C ASN A 57 2.99 -13.01 19.79
N SER A 58 2.47 -14.20 19.55
CA SER A 58 1.18 -14.43 18.90
C SER A 58 0.22 -15.17 19.82
N THR A 59 -1.07 -14.96 19.62
CA THR A 59 -2.13 -15.65 20.36
C THR A 59 -2.19 -17.12 19.97
N LYS A 60 -2.61 -18.00 20.89
CA LYS A 60 -2.75 -19.45 20.64
C LYS A 60 -3.58 -19.78 19.39
N PRO A 61 -4.75 -19.16 19.14
CA PRO A 61 -5.51 -19.41 17.92
C PRO A 61 -4.74 -19.14 16.65
N LEU A 62 -3.99 -18.01 16.61
CA LEU A 62 -3.17 -17.64 15.46
C LEU A 62 -2.03 -18.65 15.25
N GLN A 63 -1.33 -19.05 16.33
CA GLN A 63 -0.29 -20.08 16.26
C GLN A 63 -0.84 -21.42 15.70
N ASN A 64 -2.02 -21.84 16.15
CA ASN A 64 -2.63 -23.07 15.68
C ASN A 64 -3.03 -23.00 14.20
N HIS A 65 -3.49 -21.82 13.74
CA HIS A 65 -3.76 -21.60 12.32
C HIS A 65 -2.51 -21.80 11.46
N PHE A 66 -1.39 -21.17 11.82
CA PHE A 66 -0.14 -21.34 11.08
C PHE A 66 0.42 -22.75 11.17
N LYS A 67 0.36 -23.39 12.35
CA LYS A 67 0.81 -24.78 12.55
C LYS A 67 0.05 -25.77 11.67
N LYS A 68 -1.27 -25.56 11.47
CA LYS A 68 -2.09 -26.41 10.59
C LYS A 68 -1.54 -26.48 9.17
N TYR A 69 -0.89 -25.42 8.71
CA TYR A 69 -0.34 -25.29 7.36
C TYR A 69 1.19 -25.36 7.32
N ASN A 70 1.84 -25.87 8.38
CA ASN A 70 3.30 -26.00 8.49
C ASN A 70 4.06 -24.69 8.20
N SER A 71 3.47 -23.54 8.56
CA SER A 71 4.07 -22.22 8.35
C SER A 71 4.41 -21.55 9.69
N GLU A 72 5.45 -20.75 9.71
CA GLU A 72 5.77 -19.92 10.86
C GLU A 72 4.79 -18.75 11.00
N THR A 73 4.50 -18.35 12.23
CA THR A 73 3.57 -17.25 12.52
C THR A 73 4.12 -15.93 12.02
N GLY A 74 3.45 -15.37 11.02
CA GLY A 74 3.82 -14.08 10.43
C GLY A 74 3.23 -12.87 11.16
N GLU A 75 3.66 -11.67 10.77
CA GLU A 75 3.19 -10.40 11.34
C GLU A 75 1.78 -10.05 10.86
N ILE A 76 1.50 -10.26 9.59
CA ILE A 76 0.24 -9.91 8.93
C ILE A 76 -0.15 -11.05 7.97
N VAL A 77 -1.44 -11.28 7.83
CA VAL A 77 -2.00 -12.19 6.83
C VAL A 77 -2.80 -11.37 5.83
N PHE A 78 -2.53 -11.60 4.54
CA PHE A 78 -3.28 -11.04 3.42
C PHE A 78 -3.77 -12.15 2.50
N GLU A 79 -4.96 -11.95 1.96
CA GLU A 79 -5.46 -12.79 0.88
C GLU A 79 -5.18 -12.13 -0.47
N VAL A 80 -4.74 -12.94 -1.41
CA VAL A 80 -4.47 -12.56 -2.78
C VAL A 80 -5.19 -13.51 -3.73
N GLU A 81 -5.78 -12.99 -4.77
CA GLU A 81 -6.39 -13.81 -5.82
C GLU A 81 -5.31 -14.60 -6.57
N VAL A 82 -5.59 -15.85 -6.84
CA VAL A 82 -4.70 -16.76 -7.55
C VAL A 82 -5.44 -17.34 -8.74
N ASP A 83 -4.78 -17.32 -9.89
CA ASP A 83 -5.28 -17.97 -11.08
C ASP A 83 -5.22 -19.50 -10.88
N GLU A 84 -6.20 -20.25 -11.40
CA GLU A 84 -6.34 -21.71 -11.18
C GLU A 84 -5.11 -22.52 -11.59
N ASN A 85 -4.29 -21.98 -12.49
CA ASN A 85 -3.09 -22.66 -13.01
C ASN A 85 -1.81 -22.37 -12.21
N PHE A 86 -1.89 -21.64 -11.09
CA PHE A 86 -0.70 -21.29 -10.31
C PHE A 86 -0.48 -22.31 -9.18
N GLU A 87 0.52 -23.15 -9.35
CA GLU A 87 0.88 -24.16 -8.35
C GLU A 87 1.58 -23.50 -7.15
N LEU A 88 0.90 -23.49 -6.03
CA LEU A 88 1.42 -23.02 -4.75
C LEU A 88 1.39 -24.16 -3.73
N ASN A 89 2.44 -24.25 -2.93
CA ASN A 89 2.46 -25.14 -1.78
C ASN A 89 2.42 -24.33 -0.47
N PRO A 90 1.61 -24.72 0.52
CA PRO A 90 1.66 -24.14 1.86
C PRO A 90 3.08 -24.19 2.43
N GLY A 91 3.54 -23.10 3.03
CA GLY A 91 4.90 -22.94 3.55
C GLY A 91 5.94 -22.50 2.53
N ALA A 92 5.64 -22.48 1.23
CA ALA A 92 6.58 -22.04 0.20
C ALA A 92 6.84 -20.53 0.26
N LEU A 93 8.08 -20.12 -0.01
CA LEU A 93 8.46 -18.72 -0.22
C LEU A 93 8.01 -18.25 -1.61
N VAL A 94 7.44 -17.06 -1.67
CA VAL A 94 7.03 -16.43 -2.92
C VAL A 94 8.21 -15.68 -3.53
N LYS A 95 8.56 -15.99 -4.77
CA LYS A 95 9.58 -15.25 -5.53
C LYS A 95 8.94 -14.10 -6.28
N VAL A 96 9.65 -12.97 -6.36
CA VAL A 96 9.17 -11.77 -7.07
C VAL A 96 9.07 -12.04 -8.57
N SER A 97 10.04 -12.78 -9.14
CA SER A 97 10.08 -13.15 -10.56
C SER A 97 8.89 -13.98 -11.04
N ASP A 98 8.27 -14.76 -10.13
CA ASP A 98 7.11 -15.60 -10.47
C ASP A 98 5.82 -14.76 -10.64
N VAL A 99 5.82 -13.52 -10.15
CA VAL A 99 4.61 -12.66 -10.10
C VAL A 99 4.75 -11.42 -10.96
N PHE A 100 5.94 -10.82 -11.01
CA PHE A 100 6.18 -9.53 -11.67
C PHE A 100 7.39 -9.54 -12.58
N GLU A 101 7.34 -8.66 -13.58
CA GLU A 101 8.39 -8.42 -14.58
C GLU A 101 8.88 -6.97 -14.50
N VAL A 102 10.13 -6.74 -14.94
CA VAL A 102 10.70 -5.40 -15.06
C VAL A 102 9.93 -4.61 -16.13
N GLY A 103 9.65 -3.34 -15.86
CA GLY A 103 8.85 -2.47 -16.74
C GLY A 103 7.34 -2.58 -16.52
N GLN A 104 6.85 -3.60 -15.81
CA GLN A 104 5.44 -3.78 -15.51
C GLN A 104 4.92 -2.65 -14.62
N LYS A 105 3.64 -2.27 -14.79
CA LYS A 105 2.95 -1.32 -13.91
C LYS A 105 2.22 -2.05 -12.81
N VAL A 106 2.35 -1.52 -11.59
CA VAL A 106 1.75 -2.07 -10.37
C VAL A 106 1.03 -0.99 -9.57
N ASP A 107 0.03 -1.41 -8.82
CA ASP A 107 -0.67 -0.59 -7.83
C ASP A 107 -0.18 -1.00 -6.43
N ILE A 108 0.21 -0.01 -5.61
CA ILE A 108 0.79 -0.26 -4.30
C ILE A 108 -0.09 0.35 -3.23
N SER A 109 -0.64 -0.50 -2.37
CA SER A 109 -1.51 -0.13 -1.25
C SER A 109 -0.77 -0.27 0.07
N GLY A 110 -0.87 0.74 0.92
CA GLY A 110 -0.26 0.72 2.26
C GLY A 110 -0.92 1.70 3.21
N ILE A 111 -0.53 1.63 4.48
CA ILE A 111 -0.98 2.57 5.50
C ILE A 111 -0.05 3.79 5.50
N THR A 112 -0.62 4.97 5.32
CA THR A 112 0.13 6.23 5.29
C THR A 112 0.69 6.60 6.66
N LYS A 113 1.72 7.45 6.68
CA LYS A 113 2.26 8.00 7.93
C LYS A 113 1.18 8.81 8.66
N GLY A 114 0.95 8.53 9.93
CA GLY A 114 0.08 9.33 10.77
C GLY A 114 0.65 10.73 11.00
N LYS A 115 -0.19 11.76 10.92
CA LYS A 115 0.15 13.18 11.15
C LYS A 115 -0.62 13.79 12.31
N GLY A 116 -1.37 12.96 13.05
CA GLY A 116 -2.21 13.38 14.16
C GLY A 116 -3.38 14.27 13.73
N PHE A 117 -3.85 15.13 14.62
CA PHE A 117 -4.87 16.14 14.31
C PHE A 117 -4.25 17.24 13.45
N ALA A 118 -4.84 17.53 12.32
CA ALA A 118 -4.37 18.55 11.37
C ALA A 118 -5.46 19.56 11.08
N GLY A 119 -5.08 20.84 11.03
CA GLY A 119 -5.94 21.93 10.62
C GLY A 119 -6.29 21.86 9.14
N VAL A 120 -7.29 22.62 8.73
CA VAL A 120 -7.83 22.61 7.35
C VAL A 120 -6.80 22.98 6.29
N MET A 121 -5.84 23.84 6.61
CA MET A 121 -4.76 24.21 5.68
C MET A 121 -3.86 23.02 5.36
N LYS A 122 -3.43 22.25 6.37
CA LYS A 122 -2.57 21.08 6.17
C LYS A 122 -3.35 19.89 5.61
N ARG A 123 -4.60 19.69 6.07
CA ARG A 123 -5.40 18.50 5.70
C ARG A 123 -6.04 18.62 4.33
N HIS A 124 -6.48 19.83 3.94
CA HIS A 124 -7.28 20.06 2.74
C HIS A 124 -6.72 21.14 1.81
N ASN A 125 -5.52 21.67 2.11
CA ASN A 125 -4.85 22.72 1.33
C ASN A 125 -5.67 24.03 1.21
N PHE A 126 -6.37 24.41 2.28
CA PHE A 126 -7.05 25.71 2.33
C PHE A 126 -6.02 26.83 2.37
N SER A 127 -6.29 27.93 1.66
CA SER A 127 -5.40 29.09 1.58
C SER A 127 -5.33 29.91 2.88
N GLY A 128 -6.35 29.78 3.73
CA GLY A 128 -6.48 30.60 4.94
C GLY A 128 -6.98 32.00 4.65
N GLN A 129 -6.91 32.88 5.66
CA GLN A 129 -7.33 34.29 5.59
C GLN A 129 -6.12 35.20 5.41
N LYS A 130 -6.37 36.44 5.01
CA LYS A 130 -5.30 37.50 4.85
C LYS A 130 -4.55 37.70 6.15
N ALA A 131 -3.27 38.08 6.06
CA ALA A 131 -2.46 38.34 7.26
C ALA A 131 -2.73 39.74 7.87
N SER A 132 -3.35 40.66 7.11
CA SER A 132 -3.65 42.02 7.49
C SER A 132 -5.09 42.41 7.11
N HIS A 133 -5.39 43.71 7.05
CA HIS A 133 -6.71 44.26 6.69
C HIS A 133 -7.85 43.80 7.65
N GLY A 134 -7.60 43.92 8.95
CA GLY A 134 -8.62 43.66 9.98
C GLY A 134 -8.88 42.19 10.32
N VAL A 135 -8.11 41.26 9.78
CA VAL A 135 -8.22 39.84 10.12
C VAL A 135 -7.52 39.56 11.46
N HIS A 136 -8.28 39.14 12.47
CA HIS A 136 -7.78 38.80 13.81
C HIS A 136 -8.14 37.38 14.17
N LYS A 137 -7.17 36.61 14.70
CA LYS A 137 -7.32 35.26 15.30
C LYS A 137 -7.91 34.16 14.40
N VAL A 138 -8.19 34.43 13.11
CA VAL A 138 -8.81 33.49 12.16
C VAL A 138 -7.96 33.20 10.93
N HIS A 139 -6.68 33.60 10.93
CA HIS A 139 -5.77 33.43 9.78
C HIS A 139 -5.71 32.01 9.21
N ARG A 140 -5.86 31.00 10.08
CA ARG A 140 -5.78 29.59 9.69
C ARG A 140 -7.12 28.85 9.79
N ALA A 141 -8.22 29.57 9.92
CA ALA A 141 -9.56 29.00 9.98
C ALA A 141 -10.07 28.54 8.60
N GLY A 142 -11.02 27.65 8.59
CA GLY A 142 -11.62 27.10 7.36
C GLY A 142 -12.63 28.00 6.68
N GLY A 143 -13.04 29.07 7.34
CA GLY A 143 -14.11 29.96 6.87
C GLY A 143 -15.50 29.41 7.18
N SER A 144 -16.50 29.80 6.38
CA SER A 144 -17.89 29.35 6.54
C SER A 144 -18.01 27.84 6.36
N ILE A 145 -18.89 27.21 7.14
CA ILE A 145 -19.18 25.78 7.08
C ILE A 145 -20.56 25.48 6.50
N GLY A 146 -21.33 26.50 6.12
CA GLY A 146 -22.66 26.32 5.54
C GLY A 146 -23.39 27.63 5.33
N ASN A 147 -24.64 27.51 4.88
CA ASN A 147 -25.56 28.60 4.69
C ASN A 147 -26.34 28.89 6.00
N ALA A 148 -27.11 29.97 6.06
CA ALA A 148 -27.85 30.38 7.25
C ALA A 148 -29.02 29.40 7.61
N SER A 149 -30.26 29.82 7.44
CA SER A 149 -31.43 29.05 7.87
C SER A 149 -31.71 27.81 7.06
N TYR A 150 -31.44 27.84 5.77
CA TYR A 150 -31.61 26.70 4.86
C TYR A 150 -30.26 26.25 4.32
N PRO A 151 -29.90 24.94 4.39
CA PRO A 151 -30.66 23.73 4.80
C PRO A 151 -30.66 23.46 6.32
N GLY A 152 -30.17 24.34 7.17
CA GLY A 152 -30.17 24.20 8.64
C GLY A 152 -29.19 23.15 9.19
N HIS A 153 -28.32 22.60 8.36
CA HIS A 153 -27.30 21.62 8.76
C HIS A 153 -26.02 21.76 7.91
N VAL A 154 -24.92 21.22 8.40
CA VAL A 154 -23.67 21.12 7.65
C VAL A 154 -23.73 19.89 6.74
N PHE A 155 -23.38 20.06 5.47
CA PHE A 155 -23.39 18.96 4.52
C PHE A 155 -22.39 17.86 4.87
N LYS A 156 -22.74 16.61 4.57
CA LYS A 156 -21.83 15.47 4.70
C LYS A 156 -20.59 15.67 3.80
N GLY A 157 -19.43 15.30 4.32
CA GLY A 157 -18.17 15.45 3.57
C GLY A 157 -17.58 16.86 3.60
N GLN A 158 -18.18 17.83 4.34
CA GLN A 158 -17.59 19.15 4.51
C GLN A 158 -16.17 19.06 5.05
N LYS A 159 -15.23 19.72 4.37
CA LYS A 159 -13.81 19.70 4.70
C LYS A 159 -13.53 20.47 5.99
N MET A 160 -13.17 19.77 7.05
CA MET A 160 -12.88 20.32 8.37
C MET A 160 -11.55 19.78 8.90
N ALA A 161 -11.04 20.40 9.97
CA ALA A 161 -9.90 19.89 10.72
C ALA A 161 -10.21 18.49 11.29
N GLY A 162 -9.19 17.67 11.46
CA GLY A 162 -9.36 16.33 11.99
C GLY A 162 -8.10 15.48 11.83
N ARG A 163 -8.21 14.19 12.10
CA ARG A 163 -7.12 13.23 11.95
C ARG A 163 -6.67 13.16 10.49
N MET A 164 -5.35 13.17 10.28
CA MET A 164 -4.72 13.05 8.97
C MET A 164 -3.71 11.91 8.99
N GLY A 165 -3.69 11.11 7.92
CA GLY A 165 -2.83 9.94 7.82
C GLY A 165 -3.25 8.76 8.70
N ASN A 166 -2.42 7.71 8.74
CA ASN A 166 -2.72 6.41 9.30
C ASN A 166 -4.00 5.80 8.72
N GLU A 167 -4.13 5.94 7.40
CA GLU A 167 -5.24 5.46 6.58
C GLU A 167 -4.69 4.70 5.38
N LYS A 168 -5.46 3.76 4.85
CA LYS A 168 -5.09 3.02 3.64
C LYS A 168 -5.08 3.97 2.45
N SER A 169 -3.97 3.98 1.71
CA SER A 169 -3.81 4.72 0.47
C SER A 169 -3.20 3.84 -0.59
N THR A 170 -3.63 4.01 -1.84
CA THR A 170 -3.12 3.28 -2.99
C THR A 170 -2.51 4.24 -3.98
N ILE A 171 -1.27 3.99 -4.38
CA ILE A 171 -0.62 4.67 -5.52
C ILE A 171 -0.76 3.75 -6.71
N GLN A 172 -1.36 4.27 -7.79
CA GLN A 172 -1.67 3.51 -8.99
C GLN A 172 -0.61 3.67 -10.07
N SER A 173 -0.46 2.62 -10.89
CA SER A 173 0.35 2.63 -12.13
C SER A 173 1.82 3.00 -11.91
N VAL A 174 2.41 2.52 -10.81
CA VAL A 174 3.85 2.66 -10.54
C VAL A 174 4.62 1.66 -11.39
N THR A 175 5.73 2.09 -12.02
CA THR A 175 6.55 1.22 -12.85
C THR A 175 7.59 0.49 -12.01
N ILE A 176 7.75 -0.81 -12.25
CA ILE A 176 8.85 -1.62 -11.72
C ILE A 176 10.11 -1.29 -12.52
N VAL A 177 11.14 -0.82 -11.84
CA VAL A 177 12.41 -0.42 -12.47
C VAL A 177 13.42 -1.57 -12.47
N GLY A 178 13.35 -2.44 -11.47
CA GLY A 178 14.25 -3.58 -11.34
C GLY A 178 13.75 -4.63 -10.37
N LEU A 179 14.24 -5.83 -10.57
CA LEU A 179 14.02 -7.01 -9.72
C LEU A 179 15.38 -7.59 -9.34
N ASN A 180 15.50 -8.12 -8.13
CA ASN A 180 16.64 -8.93 -7.76
C ASN A 180 16.11 -10.27 -7.23
N GLU A 181 16.41 -11.34 -7.95
CA GLU A 181 15.93 -12.70 -7.64
C GLU A 181 16.68 -13.31 -6.46
N GLU A 182 18.00 -13.07 -6.35
CA GLU A 182 18.83 -13.64 -5.28
C GLU A 182 18.40 -13.15 -3.89
N LYS A 183 18.13 -11.83 -3.78
CA LYS A 183 17.73 -11.19 -2.53
C LYS A 183 16.22 -10.99 -2.41
N ASN A 184 15.45 -11.41 -3.42
CA ASN A 184 13.99 -11.33 -3.49
C ASN A 184 13.44 -9.93 -3.16
N TYR A 185 13.98 -8.87 -3.79
CA TYR A 185 13.46 -7.51 -3.66
C TYR A 185 13.03 -6.90 -4.98
N LEU A 186 12.13 -5.92 -4.88
CA LEU A 186 11.49 -5.19 -5.96
C LEU A 186 11.86 -3.71 -5.86
N LEU A 187 12.28 -3.10 -6.97
CA LEU A 187 12.52 -1.67 -7.10
C LEU A 187 11.38 -1.01 -7.87
N VAL A 188 10.68 -0.08 -7.24
CA VAL A 188 9.57 0.65 -7.85
C VAL A 188 9.88 2.13 -7.95
N ASN A 189 9.46 2.74 -9.05
CA ASN A 189 9.69 4.16 -9.32
C ASN A 189 8.87 5.03 -8.36
N GLY A 190 9.52 6.00 -7.70
CA GLY A 190 8.87 6.97 -6.83
C GLY A 190 8.63 6.50 -5.40
N SER A 191 7.77 7.22 -4.70
CA SER A 191 7.47 6.98 -3.29
C SER A 191 6.32 5.99 -3.10
N VAL A 192 6.34 5.28 -1.97
CA VAL A 192 5.32 4.29 -1.57
C VAL A 192 4.74 4.70 -0.21
N PRO A 193 3.44 4.48 0.07
CA PRO A 193 2.83 4.83 1.34
C PRO A 193 3.52 4.16 2.54
N GLY A 194 3.53 4.86 3.66
CA GLY A 194 4.01 4.33 4.94
C GLY A 194 5.46 4.64 5.29
N ASN A 195 5.85 4.22 6.48
CA ASN A 195 7.20 4.34 7.03
C ASN A 195 8.12 3.24 6.47
N LYS A 196 9.43 3.35 6.75
CA LYS A 196 10.35 2.21 6.67
C LYS A 196 9.86 1.09 7.59
N GLY A 197 9.93 -0.14 7.15
CA GLY A 197 9.44 -1.32 7.86
C GLY A 197 7.96 -1.62 7.69
N ASN A 198 7.14 -0.71 7.16
CA ASN A 198 5.73 -0.98 6.90
C ASN A 198 5.54 -2.00 5.79
N ILE A 199 4.51 -2.82 5.95
CA ILE A 199 4.11 -3.80 4.96
C ILE A 199 3.14 -3.14 3.99
N VAL A 200 3.33 -3.42 2.70
CA VAL A 200 2.51 -2.93 1.58
C VAL A 200 2.04 -4.10 0.73
N LYS A 201 0.86 -3.96 0.14
CA LYS A 201 0.35 -4.88 -0.89
C LYS A 201 0.73 -4.32 -2.26
N VAL A 202 1.39 -5.11 -3.07
CA VAL A 202 1.73 -4.82 -4.45
C VAL A 202 0.86 -5.70 -5.34
N GLN A 203 0.14 -5.12 -6.29
CA GLN A 203 -0.71 -5.85 -7.24
C GLN A 203 -0.50 -5.34 -8.65
N LYS A 204 -0.75 -6.18 -9.65
CA LYS A 204 -0.74 -5.75 -11.07
C LYS A 204 -1.70 -4.58 -11.24
N ALA A 205 -1.29 -3.56 -11.99
CA ALA A 205 -2.10 -2.34 -12.14
C ALA A 205 -3.40 -2.65 -12.88
N VAL A 206 -4.51 -2.21 -12.31
CA VAL A 206 -5.85 -2.34 -12.95
C VAL A 206 -5.98 -1.36 -14.12
N LYS A 207 -5.40 -0.15 -13.99
CA LYS A 207 -5.43 0.89 -15.02
C LYS A 207 -4.12 0.90 -15.80
N VAL A 208 -3.98 0.02 -16.76
CA VAL A 208 -2.88 0.07 -17.73
C VAL A 208 -3.39 0.78 -18.99
N LYS A 209 -2.91 2.00 -19.27
CA LYS A 209 -3.08 2.58 -20.60
C LYS A 209 -2.21 1.76 -21.56
N GLN A 210 -2.81 0.89 -22.32
CA GLN A 210 -2.17 0.34 -23.50
C GLN A 210 -2.04 1.48 -24.52
N TRP A 211 -0.86 2.07 -24.61
CA TRP A 211 -0.51 2.83 -25.79
C TRP A 211 -0.22 1.80 -26.88
N VAL A 212 -1.21 1.51 -27.69
CA VAL A 212 -0.97 0.83 -28.95
C VAL A 212 -0.20 1.85 -29.79
N LEU A 213 1.09 1.63 -29.93
CA LEU A 213 1.89 2.29 -30.96
C LEU A 213 1.42 1.70 -32.29
N ASN A 214 0.56 2.42 -33.00
CA ASN A 214 0.31 2.20 -34.42
C ASN A 214 1.47 2.77 -35.22
#